data_f2fe764817790f73298e72b11bb6f712
#
_entry.id   f2fe764817790f73298e72b11bb6f712
#
_cell.length_a   1.000
_cell.length_b   1.000
_cell.length_c   1.000
_cell.angle_alpha   90.00
_cell.angle_beta   90.00
_cell.angle_gamma   90.00
#
_symmetry.space_group_name_H-M   'P 1'
#
loop_
_entity.id
_entity.type
_entity.pdbx_description
1 polymer ?
#
loop_
_entity_poly.entity_id
_entity_poly.type
_entity_poly.pdbx_seq_one_letter_code
_entity_poly.pdbx_strand_id
1 'polypeptide(L)'
;MKILKQGAESIIILDKGKIIKHRIKKLYRVKEIDEKIRKSRTRSEAKLLEKSPVRVPKILNVDEKDMKIEMQYLNGELLKDIFDKLKEKERLNLCKALGEEISKLHSAEIIHGDLTTSNLILKDDKLYFIDFGLGFFSNKTEDKAVDLRLLKQALESKHYKSFPKSYNKILKHYKHKDVLKRLEKVEGRGRYKERK
;
A
#
# COMPACT_ATOMS: atom_id res chain seq x y z
N MET A 1 -0.26 23.08 -12.21
CA MET A 1 0.44 21.78 -12.19
C MET A 1 1.56 21.82 -11.16
N LYS A 2 1.57 20.90 -10.16
CA LYS A 2 2.60 20.84 -9.10
C LYS A 2 3.06 19.40 -8.94
N ILE A 3 4.36 19.14 -9.00
CA ILE A 3 4.93 17.82 -8.68
C ILE A 3 4.89 17.64 -7.17
N LEU A 4 4.20 16.60 -6.69
CA LEU A 4 4.12 16.25 -5.27
C LEU A 4 5.24 15.28 -4.87
N LYS A 5 5.56 14.33 -5.76
CA LYS A 5 6.58 13.31 -5.51
C LYS A 5 7.16 12.83 -6.83
N GLN A 6 8.48 12.67 -6.86
CA GLN A 6 9.17 11.99 -7.94
C GLN A 6 9.84 10.74 -7.36
N GLY A 7 9.31 9.59 -7.73
CA GLY A 7 9.83 8.28 -7.31
C GLY A 7 10.62 7.60 -8.42
N ALA A 8 11.17 6.44 -8.10
CA ALA A 8 11.94 5.66 -9.08
C ALA A 8 11.07 5.19 -10.26
N GLU A 9 9.79 4.90 -10.07
CA GLU A 9 8.92 4.28 -11.08
C GLU A 9 7.90 5.27 -11.68
N SER A 10 7.57 6.36 -10.98
CA SER A 10 6.54 7.30 -11.41
C SER A 10 6.71 8.69 -10.81
N ILE A 11 6.11 9.67 -11.46
CA ILE A 11 5.93 11.04 -10.95
C ILE A 11 4.46 11.19 -10.54
N ILE A 12 4.24 11.78 -9.37
CA ILE A 12 2.91 12.13 -8.86
C ILE A 12 2.73 13.64 -8.98
N ILE A 13 1.73 14.03 -9.72
CA ILE A 13 1.44 15.43 -10.06
C ILE A 13 0.06 15.79 -9.53
N LEU A 14 -0.06 16.95 -8.88
CA LEU A 14 -1.34 17.58 -8.58
C LEU A 14 -1.66 18.59 -9.68
N ASP A 15 -2.77 18.40 -10.35
CA ASP A 15 -3.26 19.28 -11.40
C ASP A 15 -4.77 19.48 -11.30
N LYS A 16 -5.21 20.74 -11.19
CA LYS A 16 -6.65 21.12 -11.14
C LYS A 16 -7.48 20.25 -10.18
N GLY A 17 -6.96 19.98 -8.98
CA GLY A 17 -7.66 19.20 -7.95
C GLY A 17 -7.70 17.69 -8.17
N LYS A 18 -6.94 17.15 -9.11
CA LYS A 18 -6.74 15.70 -9.34
C LYS A 18 -5.28 15.30 -9.24
N ILE A 19 -5.03 14.04 -8.94
CA ILE A 19 -3.72 13.42 -8.97
C ILE A 19 -3.52 12.76 -10.32
N ILE A 20 -2.36 13.00 -10.93
CA ILE A 20 -1.89 12.30 -12.12
C ILE A 20 -0.66 11.50 -11.71
N LYS A 21 -0.76 10.17 -11.76
CA LYS A 21 0.38 9.26 -11.61
C LYS A 21 0.88 8.89 -13.00
N HIS A 22 2.07 9.36 -13.34
CA HIS A 22 2.71 9.13 -14.64
C HIS A 22 3.93 8.24 -14.47
N ARG A 23 3.93 7.06 -15.09
CA ARG A 23 5.08 6.14 -15.09
C ARG A 23 6.11 6.59 -16.12
N ILE A 24 7.30 6.95 -15.61
CA ILE A 24 8.38 7.49 -16.44
C ILE A 24 9.21 6.39 -17.10
N LYS A 25 9.71 6.70 -18.31
CA LYS A 25 10.62 5.84 -19.07
C LYS A 25 11.92 5.61 -18.32
N LYS A 26 12.47 4.40 -18.41
CA LYS A 26 13.76 4.01 -17.86
C LYS A 26 14.80 3.89 -18.97
N LEU A 27 15.81 4.76 -18.93
CA LEU A 27 16.84 4.78 -19.96
C LEU A 27 17.74 3.53 -19.98
N TYR A 28 17.85 2.83 -18.87
CA TYR A 28 18.64 1.60 -18.75
C TYR A 28 17.93 0.33 -19.22
N ARG A 29 16.62 0.43 -19.56
CA ARG A 29 15.83 -0.69 -20.08
C ARG A 29 15.74 -0.62 -21.60
N VAL A 30 15.72 -1.79 -22.25
CA VAL A 30 15.35 -1.89 -23.67
C VAL A 30 13.95 -1.30 -23.86
N LYS A 31 13.78 -0.45 -24.88
CA LYS A 31 12.58 0.37 -25.09
C LYS A 31 11.28 -0.46 -25.07
N GLU A 32 11.25 -1.56 -25.81
CA GLU A 32 10.08 -2.43 -25.94
C GLU A 32 9.70 -3.09 -24.62
N ILE A 33 10.70 -3.50 -23.82
CA ILE A 33 10.51 -4.10 -22.50
C ILE A 33 10.01 -3.05 -21.51
N ASP A 34 10.61 -1.85 -21.50
CA ASP A 34 10.19 -0.76 -20.63
C ASP A 34 8.74 -0.36 -20.88
N GLU A 35 8.36 -0.19 -22.13
CA GLU A 35 7.00 0.16 -22.52
C GLU A 35 5.99 -0.91 -22.11
N LYS A 36 6.28 -2.19 -22.38
CA LYS A 36 5.44 -3.32 -21.96
C LYS A 36 5.25 -3.38 -20.45
N ILE A 37 6.32 -3.19 -19.66
CA ILE A 37 6.27 -3.20 -18.20
C ILE A 37 5.43 -2.03 -17.68
N ARG A 38 5.67 -0.80 -18.15
CA ARG A 38 4.93 0.38 -17.71
C ARG A 38 3.44 0.28 -18.04
N LYS A 39 3.10 -0.16 -19.25
CA LYS A 39 1.72 -0.37 -19.69
C LYS A 39 1.03 -1.43 -18.84
N SER A 40 1.66 -2.59 -18.64
CA SER A 40 1.15 -3.67 -17.80
C SER A 40 0.90 -3.22 -16.37
N ARG A 41 1.87 -2.51 -15.76
CA ARG A 41 1.73 -1.99 -14.39
C ARG A 41 0.65 -0.92 -14.26
N THR A 42 0.49 -0.05 -15.27
CA THR A 42 -0.58 0.96 -15.28
C THR A 42 -1.95 0.29 -15.29
N ARG A 43 -2.15 -0.69 -16.18
CA ARG A 43 -3.39 -1.47 -16.28
C ARG A 43 -3.67 -2.27 -15.00
N SER A 44 -2.66 -2.95 -14.45
CA SER A 44 -2.80 -3.74 -13.23
C SER A 44 -3.19 -2.87 -12.03
N GLU A 45 -2.52 -1.74 -11.83
CA GLU A 45 -2.82 -0.80 -10.75
C GLU A 45 -4.24 -0.23 -10.87
N ALA A 46 -4.65 0.20 -12.06
CA ALA A 46 -6.01 0.68 -12.29
C ALA A 46 -7.05 -0.39 -11.94
N LYS A 47 -6.86 -1.63 -12.40
CA LYS A 47 -7.76 -2.75 -12.09
C LYS A 47 -7.84 -3.08 -10.60
N LEU A 48 -6.71 -2.98 -9.87
CA LEU A 48 -6.69 -3.19 -8.42
C LEU A 48 -7.45 -2.10 -7.68
N LEU A 49 -7.27 -0.83 -8.07
CA LEU A 49 -8.00 0.31 -7.50
C LEU A 49 -9.51 0.17 -7.76
N GLU A 50 -9.93 -0.18 -8.97
CA GLU A 50 -11.35 -0.35 -9.33
C GLU A 50 -12.02 -1.50 -8.57
N LYS A 51 -11.29 -2.60 -8.34
CA LYS A 51 -11.81 -3.79 -7.66
C LYS A 51 -11.61 -3.77 -6.15
N SER A 52 -10.97 -2.74 -5.61
CA SER A 52 -10.66 -2.68 -4.18
C SER A 52 -11.93 -2.60 -3.33
N PRO A 53 -12.11 -3.49 -2.33
CA PRO A 53 -13.22 -3.43 -1.39
C PRO A 53 -13.00 -2.40 -0.28
N VAL A 54 -11.80 -1.81 -0.21
CA VAL A 54 -11.45 -0.77 0.76
C VAL A 54 -11.41 0.60 0.09
N ARG A 55 -11.36 1.67 0.89
CA ARG A 55 -11.31 3.03 0.35
C ARG A 55 -10.00 3.28 -0.36
N VAL A 56 -10.11 3.69 -1.61
CA VAL A 56 -9.01 4.09 -2.50
C VAL A 56 -9.38 5.41 -3.20
N PRO A 57 -8.44 6.16 -3.77
CA PRO A 57 -8.77 7.29 -4.63
C PRO A 57 -9.64 6.83 -5.82
N LYS A 58 -10.72 7.53 -6.10
CA LYS A 58 -11.55 7.26 -7.29
C LYS A 58 -10.73 7.48 -8.56
N ILE A 59 -10.73 6.52 -9.48
CA ILE A 59 -10.13 6.67 -10.80
C ILE A 59 -10.99 7.60 -11.62
N LEU A 60 -10.38 8.57 -12.28
CA LEU A 60 -11.03 9.54 -13.17
C LEU A 60 -10.74 9.21 -14.63
N ASN A 61 -9.51 8.78 -14.94
CA ASN A 61 -9.10 8.37 -16.28
C ASN A 61 -7.88 7.45 -16.22
N VAL A 62 -7.76 6.55 -17.20
CA VAL A 62 -6.58 5.67 -17.39
C VAL A 62 -6.11 5.82 -18.82
N ASP A 63 -4.92 6.34 -19.00
CA ASP A 63 -4.25 6.43 -20.29
C ASP A 63 -3.13 5.39 -20.36
N GLU A 64 -3.43 4.25 -20.99
CA GLU A 64 -2.45 3.17 -21.18
C GLU A 64 -1.37 3.51 -22.22
N LYS A 65 -1.64 4.45 -23.14
CA LYS A 65 -0.69 4.88 -24.15
C LYS A 65 0.40 5.77 -23.52
N ASP A 66 0.00 6.72 -22.71
CA ASP A 66 0.89 7.61 -21.99
C ASP A 66 1.27 7.09 -20.60
N MET A 67 0.81 5.88 -20.21
CA MET A 67 1.08 5.25 -18.91
C MET A 67 0.73 6.14 -17.72
N LYS A 68 -0.45 6.79 -17.79
CA LYS A 68 -0.98 7.71 -16.77
C LYS A 68 -2.25 7.16 -16.12
N ILE A 69 -2.40 7.39 -14.84
CA ILE A 69 -3.66 7.20 -14.10
C ILE A 69 -4.01 8.55 -13.48
N GLU A 70 -5.18 9.07 -13.85
CA GLU A 70 -5.76 10.25 -13.20
C GLU A 70 -6.72 9.78 -12.12
N MET A 71 -6.57 10.32 -10.92
CA MET A 71 -7.39 9.91 -9.78
C MET A 71 -7.72 11.10 -8.88
N GLN A 72 -8.70 10.89 -8.03
CA GLN A 72 -9.13 11.84 -7.03
C GLN A 72 -7.97 12.29 -6.15
N TYR A 73 -7.85 13.60 -5.95
CA TYR A 73 -6.98 14.12 -4.90
C TYR A 73 -7.65 13.91 -3.53
N LEU A 74 -6.96 13.25 -2.65
CA LEU A 74 -7.37 13.07 -1.25
C LEU A 74 -6.70 14.16 -0.42
N ASN A 75 -7.48 15.17 -0.02
CA ASN A 75 -7.02 16.19 0.94
C ASN A 75 -7.05 15.58 2.36
N GLY A 76 -6.01 14.85 2.71
CA GLY A 76 -5.80 14.16 3.97
C GLY A 76 -4.32 14.08 4.31
N GLU A 77 -3.99 13.48 5.44
CA GLU A 77 -2.61 13.37 5.93
C GLU A 77 -2.06 11.96 5.70
N LEU A 78 -0.81 11.87 5.27
CA LEU A 78 -0.14 10.57 5.18
C LEU A 78 0.01 9.97 6.59
N LEU A 79 -0.40 8.73 6.73
CA LEU A 79 -0.35 8.06 8.03
C LEU A 79 1.05 8.04 8.63
N LYS A 80 2.08 7.90 7.80
CA LYS A 80 3.48 7.95 8.22
C LYS A 80 3.87 9.25 8.96
N ASP A 81 3.19 10.37 8.71
CA ASP A 81 3.57 11.68 9.24
C ASP A 81 2.80 12.04 10.53
N ILE A 82 1.66 11.36 10.75
CA ILE A 82 0.79 11.62 11.90
C ILE A 82 0.77 10.49 12.93
N PHE A 83 1.14 9.25 12.55
CA PHE A 83 0.94 8.04 13.34
C PHE A 83 1.47 8.14 14.78
N ASP A 84 2.68 8.68 14.95
CA ASP A 84 3.31 8.83 16.27
C ASP A 84 2.83 10.07 17.04
N LYS A 85 2.13 11.00 16.36
CA LYS A 85 1.54 12.20 16.95
C LYS A 85 0.16 11.93 17.56
N LEU A 86 -0.50 10.85 17.13
CA LEU A 86 -1.81 10.45 17.64
C LEU A 86 -1.72 10.02 19.10
N LYS A 87 -2.73 10.37 19.91
CA LYS A 87 -2.90 9.79 21.23
C LYS A 87 -3.02 8.27 21.13
N GLU A 88 -2.54 7.55 22.12
CA GLU A 88 -2.51 6.09 22.09
C GLU A 88 -3.88 5.47 21.78
N LYS A 89 -4.95 5.97 22.38
CA LYS A 89 -6.31 5.49 22.16
C LYS A 89 -6.73 5.66 20.70
N GLU A 90 -6.48 6.82 20.10
CA GLU A 90 -6.79 7.11 18.69
C GLU A 90 -5.97 6.21 17.76
N ARG A 91 -4.67 6.10 18.00
CA ARG A 91 -3.76 5.23 17.23
C ARG A 91 -4.19 3.77 17.30
N LEU A 92 -4.58 3.25 18.46
CA LEU A 92 -5.05 1.86 18.60
C LEU A 92 -6.41 1.63 17.92
N ASN A 93 -7.30 2.62 17.91
CA ASN A 93 -8.55 2.55 17.15
C ASN A 93 -8.28 2.51 15.65
N LEU A 94 -7.32 3.32 15.18
CA LEU A 94 -6.89 3.32 13.79
C LEU A 94 -6.25 1.97 13.41
N CYS A 95 -5.42 1.39 14.29
CA CYS A 95 -4.84 0.05 14.09
C CYS A 95 -5.91 -1.04 14.01
N LYS A 96 -6.97 -0.94 14.81
CA LYS A 96 -8.13 -1.83 14.71
C LYS A 96 -8.76 -1.75 13.31
N ALA A 97 -9.11 -0.53 12.88
CA ALA A 97 -9.70 -0.30 11.56
C ALA A 97 -8.78 -0.79 10.44
N LEU A 98 -7.47 -0.55 10.54
CA LEU A 98 -6.48 -1.02 9.56
C LEU A 98 -6.46 -2.54 9.45
N GLY A 99 -6.49 -3.28 10.55
CA GLY A 99 -6.56 -4.75 10.53
C GLY A 99 -7.83 -5.28 9.85
N GLU A 100 -8.96 -4.63 10.10
CA GLU A 100 -10.24 -4.96 9.48
C GLU A 100 -10.24 -4.66 7.96
N GLU A 101 -9.69 -3.51 7.54
CA GLU A 101 -9.60 -3.13 6.12
C GLU A 101 -8.62 -4.04 5.35
N ILE A 102 -7.45 -4.38 5.93
CA ILE A 102 -6.52 -5.35 5.31
C ILE A 102 -7.19 -6.72 5.17
N SER A 103 -8.01 -7.14 6.13
CA SER A 103 -8.77 -8.38 6.01
C SER A 103 -9.72 -8.38 4.82
N LYS A 104 -10.42 -7.26 4.56
CA LYS A 104 -11.30 -7.11 3.40
C LYS A 104 -10.51 -7.18 2.11
N LEU A 105 -9.35 -6.49 2.05
CA LEU A 105 -8.47 -6.48 0.88
C LEU A 105 -8.02 -7.91 0.53
N HIS A 106 -7.53 -8.66 1.53
CA HIS A 106 -7.09 -10.04 1.37
C HIS A 106 -8.24 -11.03 1.11
N SER A 107 -9.47 -10.74 1.57
CA SER A 107 -10.67 -11.53 1.22
C SER A 107 -11.03 -11.38 -0.25
N ALA A 108 -10.78 -10.22 -0.85
CA ALA A 108 -10.94 -9.96 -2.28
C ALA A 108 -9.73 -10.41 -3.11
N GLU A 109 -8.82 -11.20 -2.51
CA GLU A 109 -7.61 -11.71 -3.17
C GLU A 109 -6.67 -10.60 -3.69
N ILE A 110 -6.73 -9.41 -3.12
CA ILE A 110 -5.86 -8.28 -3.48
C ILE A 110 -4.70 -8.21 -2.50
N ILE A 111 -3.49 -8.28 -3.02
CA ILE A 111 -2.24 -8.02 -2.31
C ILE A 111 -1.79 -6.61 -2.66
N HIS A 112 -1.48 -5.81 -1.64
CA HIS A 112 -1.01 -4.44 -1.85
C HIS A 112 0.41 -4.41 -2.41
N GLY A 113 1.28 -5.28 -1.94
CA GLY A 113 2.66 -5.44 -2.39
C GLY A 113 3.64 -4.39 -1.86
N ASP A 114 3.14 -3.29 -1.26
CA ASP A 114 3.92 -2.25 -0.56
C ASP A 114 3.10 -1.67 0.59
N LEU A 115 2.58 -2.55 1.45
CA LEU A 115 1.72 -2.17 2.56
C LEU A 115 2.53 -1.49 3.67
N THR A 116 2.54 -0.16 3.63
CA THR A 116 3.30 0.69 4.57
C THR A 116 2.46 1.89 5.02
N THR A 117 2.85 2.54 6.12
CA THR A 117 2.20 3.79 6.55
C THR A 117 2.38 4.95 5.58
N SER A 118 3.33 4.84 4.63
CA SER A 118 3.54 5.82 3.55
C SER A 118 2.49 5.72 2.44
N ASN A 119 1.79 4.58 2.35
CA ASN A 119 0.78 4.30 1.35
C ASN A 119 -0.65 4.27 1.93
N LEU A 120 -0.81 4.94 3.08
CA LEU A 120 -2.09 5.15 3.76
C LEU A 120 -2.32 6.64 3.99
N ILE A 121 -3.52 7.12 3.68
CA ILE A 121 -3.97 8.48 3.97
C ILE A 121 -5.12 8.41 4.98
N LEU A 122 -5.05 9.24 6.02
CA LEU A 122 -6.17 9.50 6.92
C LEU A 122 -6.88 10.76 6.45
N LYS A 123 -8.17 10.63 6.14
CA LYS A 123 -9.04 11.73 5.74
C LYS A 123 -10.41 11.53 6.38
N ASP A 124 -10.92 12.54 7.08
CA ASP A 124 -12.22 12.51 7.75
C ASP A 124 -12.42 11.23 8.58
N ASP A 125 -11.42 10.88 9.41
CA ASP A 125 -11.32 9.67 10.24
C ASP A 125 -11.42 8.34 9.48
N LYS A 126 -11.21 8.36 8.16
CA LYS A 126 -11.26 7.21 7.29
C LYS A 126 -9.91 6.92 6.66
N LEU A 127 -9.51 5.65 6.66
CA LEU A 127 -8.30 5.18 5.98
C LEU A 127 -8.56 5.01 4.48
N TYR A 128 -7.63 5.54 3.69
CA TYR A 128 -7.55 5.34 2.24
C TYR A 128 -6.23 4.67 1.92
N PHE A 129 -6.29 3.60 1.13
CA PHE A 129 -5.13 2.92 0.59
C PHE A 129 -4.74 3.56 -0.75
N ILE A 130 -3.47 3.84 -0.94
CA ILE A 130 -2.93 4.44 -2.15
C ILE A 130 -1.74 3.63 -2.66
N ASP A 131 -1.41 3.81 -3.96
CA ASP A 131 -0.21 3.22 -4.57
C ASP A 131 -0.19 1.67 -4.60
N PHE A 132 -1.08 1.09 -5.41
CA PHE A 132 -1.09 -0.35 -5.73
C PHE A 132 -0.10 -0.72 -6.85
N GLY A 133 0.95 0.08 -7.06
CA GLY A 133 1.92 -0.09 -8.15
C GLY A 133 2.71 -1.39 -8.11
N LEU A 134 2.82 -2.04 -6.95
CA LEU A 134 3.40 -3.36 -6.75
C LEU A 134 2.35 -4.42 -6.39
N GLY A 135 1.06 -4.03 -6.39
CA GLY A 135 -0.05 -4.91 -6.06
C GLY A 135 -0.34 -5.94 -7.16
N PHE A 136 -1.00 -7.01 -6.76
CA PHE A 136 -1.45 -8.07 -7.65
C PHE A 136 -2.58 -8.88 -7.02
N PHE A 137 -3.29 -9.67 -7.84
CA PHE A 137 -4.31 -10.62 -7.35
C PHE A 137 -3.65 -11.92 -6.95
N SER A 138 -3.94 -12.40 -5.73
CA SER A 138 -3.50 -13.71 -5.24
C SER A 138 -4.40 -14.24 -4.13
N ASN A 139 -4.74 -15.52 -4.23
CA ASN A 139 -5.41 -16.26 -3.15
C ASN A 139 -4.42 -16.94 -2.19
N LYS A 140 -3.11 -16.87 -2.46
CA LYS A 140 -2.08 -17.57 -1.68
C LYS A 140 -1.92 -16.97 -0.30
N THR A 141 -2.03 -17.80 0.72
CA THR A 141 -1.78 -17.45 2.13
C THR A 141 -0.38 -16.86 2.35
N GLU A 142 0.61 -17.31 1.58
CA GLU A 142 1.99 -16.79 1.62
C GLU A 142 2.05 -15.32 1.23
N ASP A 143 1.43 -14.94 0.11
CA ASP A 143 1.48 -13.57 -0.39
C ASP A 143 0.79 -12.59 0.58
N LYS A 144 -0.34 -13.01 1.18
CA LYS A 144 -1.04 -12.26 2.24
C LYS A 144 -0.15 -12.10 3.50
N ALA A 145 0.59 -13.15 3.88
CA ALA A 145 1.50 -13.10 5.02
C ALA A 145 2.70 -12.18 4.75
N VAL A 146 3.22 -12.17 3.52
CA VAL A 146 4.29 -11.25 3.10
C VAL A 146 3.81 -9.80 3.15
N ASP A 147 2.58 -9.52 2.74
CA ASP A 147 2.00 -8.15 2.79
C ASP A 147 1.91 -7.65 4.25
N LEU A 148 1.46 -8.49 5.18
CA LEU A 148 1.48 -8.16 6.62
C LEU A 148 2.90 -7.97 7.17
N ARG A 149 3.88 -8.74 6.68
CA ARG A 149 5.29 -8.59 7.06
C ARG A 149 5.86 -7.25 6.59
N LEU A 150 5.52 -6.78 5.39
CA LEU A 150 5.92 -5.46 4.91
C LEU A 150 5.39 -4.36 5.83
N LEU A 151 4.13 -4.45 6.26
CA LEU A 151 3.55 -3.53 7.24
C LEU A 151 4.30 -3.57 8.57
N LYS A 152 4.64 -4.77 9.07
CA LYS A 152 5.46 -4.93 10.28
C LYS A 152 6.77 -4.18 10.17
N GLN A 153 7.53 -4.44 9.10
CA GLN A 153 8.83 -3.81 8.87
C GLN A 153 8.73 -2.28 8.78
N ALA A 154 7.69 -1.77 8.13
CA ALA A 154 7.44 -0.33 8.05
C ALA A 154 7.14 0.29 9.43
N LEU A 155 6.32 -0.38 10.25
CA LEU A 155 6.02 0.07 11.60
C LEU A 155 7.26 -0.02 12.52
N GLU A 156 8.00 -1.12 12.44
CA GLU A 156 9.20 -1.36 13.25
C GLU A 156 10.30 -0.34 12.94
N SER A 157 10.53 -0.03 11.67
CA SER A 157 11.58 0.91 11.27
C SER A 157 11.20 2.37 11.53
N LYS A 158 9.96 2.78 11.23
CA LYS A 158 9.56 4.17 11.29
C LYS A 158 8.85 4.57 12.58
N HIS A 159 8.13 3.65 13.20
CA HIS A 159 7.27 3.89 14.37
C HIS A 159 7.68 3.01 15.56
N TYR A 160 9.00 2.84 15.77
CA TYR A 160 9.56 1.87 16.72
C TYR A 160 9.02 2.04 18.16
N LYS A 161 8.73 3.27 18.60
CA LYS A 161 8.18 3.55 19.94
C LYS A 161 6.79 2.97 20.19
N SER A 162 5.97 2.93 19.13
CA SER A 162 4.59 2.46 19.20
C SER A 162 4.39 1.10 18.52
N PHE A 163 5.43 0.56 17.87
CA PHE A 163 5.38 -0.60 16.99
C PHE A 163 4.74 -1.84 17.62
N PRO A 164 5.25 -2.43 18.74
CA PRO A 164 4.74 -3.72 19.18
C PRO A 164 3.25 -3.67 19.50
N LYS A 165 2.81 -2.62 20.19
CA LYS A 165 1.42 -2.45 20.61
C LYS A 165 0.49 -2.22 19.42
N SER A 166 0.92 -1.39 18.47
CA SER A 166 0.18 -1.06 17.26
C SER A 166 0.05 -2.27 16.34
N TYR A 167 1.14 -2.99 16.06
CA TYR A 167 1.11 -4.17 15.20
C TYR A 167 0.26 -5.30 15.80
N ASN A 168 0.42 -5.58 17.09
CA ASN A 168 -0.41 -6.56 17.80
C ASN A 168 -1.91 -6.22 17.73
N LYS A 169 -2.25 -4.91 17.80
CA LYS A 169 -3.63 -4.46 17.63
C LYS A 169 -4.16 -4.71 16.23
N ILE A 170 -3.35 -4.49 15.19
CA ILE A 170 -3.69 -4.80 13.79
C ILE A 170 -3.95 -6.28 13.63
N LEU A 171 -3.03 -7.15 14.07
CA LEU A 171 -3.15 -8.60 13.94
C LEU A 171 -4.35 -9.16 14.70
N LYS A 172 -4.66 -8.60 15.87
CA LYS A 172 -5.85 -8.99 16.65
C LYS A 172 -7.16 -8.79 15.88
N HIS A 173 -7.22 -7.83 14.96
CA HIS A 173 -8.42 -7.51 14.18
C HIS A 173 -8.34 -7.97 12.72
N TYR A 174 -7.25 -8.64 12.36
CA TYR A 174 -7.10 -9.31 11.09
C TYR A 174 -7.76 -10.71 11.14
N LYS A 175 -8.65 -11.02 10.18
CA LYS A 175 -9.59 -12.15 10.32
C LYS A 175 -9.07 -13.51 9.83
N HIS A 176 -8.06 -13.54 8.94
CA HIS A 176 -7.58 -14.79 8.33
C HIS A 176 -6.55 -15.50 9.23
N LYS A 177 -7.00 -16.45 10.04
CA LYS A 177 -6.16 -17.18 11.00
C LYS A 177 -5.06 -18.03 10.34
N ASP A 178 -5.34 -18.58 9.16
CA ASP A 178 -4.38 -19.33 8.35
C ASP A 178 -3.20 -18.44 7.89
N VAL A 179 -3.48 -17.20 7.52
CA VAL A 179 -2.46 -16.20 7.16
C VAL A 179 -1.62 -15.85 8.40
N LEU A 180 -2.21 -15.68 9.57
CA LEU A 180 -1.46 -15.42 10.81
C LEU A 180 -0.50 -16.56 11.15
N LYS A 181 -0.95 -17.83 11.05
CA LYS A 181 -0.07 -19.01 11.21
C LYS A 181 1.05 -19.03 10.18
N ARG A 182 0.77 -18.61 8.95
CA ARG A 182 1.79 -18.53 7.89
C ARG A 182 2.80 -17.41 8.15
N LEU A 183 2.33 -16.26 8.65
CA LEU A 183 3.17 -15.12 9.01
C LEU A 183 4.25 -15.50 10.02
N GLU A 184 3.92 -16.27 11.06
CA GLU A 184 4.90 -16.79 12.04
C GLU A 184 6.03 -17.57 11.36
N LYS A 185 5.72 -18.40 10.36
CA LYS A 185 6.70 -19.16 9.58
C LYS A 185 7.55 -18.27 8.68
N VAL A 186 6.94 -17.25 8.05
CA VAL A 186 7.63 -16.28 7.20
C VAL A 186 8.60 -15.44 8.03
N GLU A 187 8.22 -15.02 9.22
CA GLU A 187 9.07 -14.28 10.15
C GLU A 187 10.22 -15.12 10.69
N GLY A 188 9.98 -16.41 10.99
CA GLY A 188 11.00 -17.33 11.42
C GLY A 188 12.14 -17.50 10.41
N ARG A 189 11.84 -17.54 9.12
CA ARG A 189 12.85 -17.64 8.04
C ARG A 189 13.76 -16.40 7.95
N GLY A 190 13.27 -15.22 8.28
CA GLY A 190 14.06 -13.97 8.30
C GLY A 190 15.15 -13.96 9.34
N ARG A 191 14.88 -14.50 10.53
CA ARG A 191 15.84 -14.55 11.65
C ARG A 191 17.06 -15.42 11.39
N TYR A 192 16.98 -16.42 10.51
CA TYR A 192 18.12 -17.27 10.14
C TYR A 192 19.06 -16.63 9.10
N LYS A 193 18.61 -15.57 8.38
CA LYS A 193 19.45 -14.84 7.43
C LYS A 193 20.32 -13.76 8.09
N GLU A 194 19.93 -13.27 9.28
CA GLU A 194 20.67 -12.24 10.01
C GLU A 194 21.79 -12.81 10.90
N ARG A 195 21.95 -14.14 10.94
CA ARG A 195 22.98 -14.83 11.73
C ARG A 195 24.17 -15.38 10.91
N LYS A 196 24.35 -14.91 9.67
CA LYS A 196 25.51 -15.26 8.86
C LYS A 196 26.33 -14.04 8.48
#